data_76e5e8b1be7e70300b66bf4ea4322c6a
#
_entry.id   76e5e8b1be7e70300b66bf4ea4322c6a
#
_cell.length_a   1.000
_cell.length_b   1.000
_cell.length_c   1.000
_cell.angle_alpha   90.00
_cell.angle_beta   90.00
_cell.angle_gamma   90.00
#
_symmetry.space_group_name_H-M   'P 1'
#
loop_
_entity.id
_entity.type
_entity.pdbx_description
1 polymer ?
#
loop_
_entity_poly.entity_id
_entity_poly.type
_entity_poly.pdbx_seq_one_letter_code
_entity_poly.pdbx_strand_id
1 'polypeptide(L)'
;MNEQPRTRTRTRLAPGIRRASILDAATRLILRDGTTGLTMEDIATEADVARGTLYLYFDSIDGITSALRDRYAQALTGELEPLLATGGSGSRLRRLDTFIAALASALHDHRELHHALFTHARVAEDPLTAAFRALLRRFIQDGRDAGEFPVPDPDLTTAFLLAGLHAVLTEGLHKTSTATTIAAAQKLARRTLSP
;
A
#
# COMPACT_ATOMS: atom_id res chain seq x y z
N MET A 1 -17.72 -33.30 42.98
CA MET A 1 -17.01 -33.50 41.72
C MET A 1 -16.56 -32.10 41.29
N ASN A 2 -15.31 -31.77 41.55
CA ASN A 2 -14.79 -30.40 41.50
C ASN A 2 -14.09 -30.19 40.14
N GLU A 3 -14.75 -29.51 39.25
CA GLU A 3 -14.24 -29.21 37.90
C GLU A 3 -13.33 -27.98 38.01
N GLN A 4 -12.03 -28.18 38.00
CA GLN A 4 -11.03 -27.10 37.99
C GLN A 4 -11.06 -26.40 36.64
N PRO A 5 -11.07 -25.04 36.59
CA PRO A 5 -11.00 -24.29 35.31
C PRO A 5 -9.63 -24.53 34.67
N ARG A 6 -9.63 -25.05 33.45
CA ARG A 6 -8.43 -25.21 32.62
C ARG A 6 -7.85 -23.83 32.31
N THR A 7 -6.80 -23.48 33.02
CA THR A 7 -5.96 -22.31 32.69
C THR A 7 -5.39 -22.50 31.29
N ARG A 8 -5.92 -21.77 30.30
CA ARG A 8 -5.33 -21.70 28.97
C ARG A 8 -3.92 -21.12 29.11
N THR A 9 -2.91 -21.97 28.97
CA THR A 9 -1.51 -21.55 28.93
C THR A 9 -1.33 -20.62 27.73
N ARG A 10 -1.23 -19.31 27.97
CA ARG A 10 -0.94 -18.31 26.93
C ARG A 10 0.47 -18.56 26.41
N THR A 11 0.57 -19.16 25.24
CA THR A 11 1.84 -19.36 24.56
C THR A 11 2.50 -18.00 24.31
N ARG A 12 3.72 -17.79 24.82
CA ARG A 12 4.48 -16.56 24.62
C ARG A 12 4.94 -16.50 23.17
N LEU A 13 4.19 -15.81 22.33
CA LEU A 13 4.55 -15.59 20.92
C LEU A 13 5.83 -14.75 20.83
N ALA A 14 6.66 -15.01 19.82
CA ALA A 14 7.81 -14.17 19.52
C ALA A 14 7.40 -12.72 19.28
N PRO A 15 8.21 -11.72 19.65
CA PRO A 15 7.83 -10.29 19.58
C PRO A 15 7.33 -9.86 18.21
N GLY A 16 7.95 -10.31 17.11
CA GLY A 16 7.51 -10.00 15.75
C GLY A 16 6.13 -10.57 15.42
N ILE A 17 5.83 -11.80 15.85
CA ILE A 17 4.52 -12.45 15.67
C ILE A 17 3.46 -11.70 16.48
N ARG A 18 3.79 -11.27 17.70
CA ARG A 18 2.86 -10.49 18.53
C ARG A 18 2.54 -9.14 17.90
N ARG A 19 3.57 -8.42 17.40
CA ARG A 19 3.36 -7.15 16.69
C ARG A 19 2.48 -7.33 15.46
N ALA A 20 2.69 -8.38 14.68
CA ALA A 20 1.86 -8.70 13.52
C ALA A 20 0.41 -8.99 13.94
N SER A 21 0.17 -9.79 14.98
CA SER A 21 -1.19 -10.10 15.46
C SER A 21 -1.96 -8.86 15.94
N ILE A 22 -1.28 -7.87 16.51
CA ILE A 22 -1.87 -6.58 16.89
C ILE A 22 -2.29 -5.78 15.64
N LEU A 23 -1.42 -5.71 14.64
CA LEU A 23 -1.73 -5.03 13.38
C LEU A 23 -2.86 -5.71 12.60
N ASP A 24 -2.95 -7.05 12.66
CA ASP A 24 -4.06 -7.80 12.04
C ASP A 24 -5.39 -7.53 12.75
N ALA A 25 -5.39 -7.45 14.09
CA ALA A 25 -6.54 -7.06 14.87
C ALA A 25 -7.00 -5.64 14.53
N ALA A 26 -6.08 -4.69 14.49
CA ALA A 26 -6.38 -3.31 14.10
C ALA A 26 -6.93 -3.22 12.66
N THR A 27 -6.39 -4.02 11.73
CA THR A 27 -6.91 -4.09 10.35
C THR A 27 -8.37 -4.58 10.32
N ARG A 28 -8.71 -5.63 11.07
CA ARG A 28 -10.09 -6.14 11.15
C ARG A 28 -11.06 -5.10 11.70
N LEU A 29 -10.66 -4.39 12.77
CA LEU A 29 -11.47 -3.32 13.36
C LEU A 29 -11.69 -2.18 12.38
N ILE A 30 -10.63 -1.71 11.72
CA ILE A 30 -10.69 -0.64 10.72
C ILE A 30 -11.62 -1.01 9.56
N LEU A 31 -11.55 -2.24 9.06
CA LEU A 31 -12.42 -2.70 7.97
C LEU A 31 -13.88 -2.86 8.40
N ARG A 32 -14.13 -3.18 9.66
CA ARG A 32 -15.48 -3.37 10.21
C ARG A 32 -16.14 -2.04 10.59
N ASP A 33 -15.42 -1.17 11.30
CA ASP A 33 -15.97 -0.01 12.01
C ASP A 33 -15.39 1.34 11.51
N GLY A 34 -14.39 1.30 10.62
CA GLY A 34 -13.63 2.49 10.20
C GLY A 34 -12.55 2.88 11.20
N THR A 35 -11.93 4.05 10.96
CA THR A 35 -10.89 4.60 11.86
C THR A 35 -11.46 5.50 12.96
N THR A 36 -12.70 5.98 12.79
CA THR A 36 -13.34 6.91 13.72
C THR A 36 -13.77 6.19 15.00
N GLY A 37 -13.29 6.68 16.14
CA GLY A 37 -13.64 6.10 17.44
C GLY A 37 -12.84 4.86 17.85
N LEU A 38 -11.90 4.39 17.01
CA LEU A 38 -11.01 3.28 17.34
C LEU A 38 -10.18 3.59 18.58
N THR A 39 -10.16 2.68 19.56
CA THR A 39 -9.39 2.86 20.80
C THR A 39 -8.31 1.79 20.97
N MET A 40 -7.31 2.09 21.80
CA MET A 40 -6.27 1.11 22.18
C MET A 40 -6.87 -0.10 22.92
N GLU A 41 -7.98 0.09 23.61
CA GLU A 41 -8.68 -0.99 24.34
C GLU A 41 -9.40 -1.94 23.39
N ASP A 42 -10.04 -1.42 22.34
CA ASP A 42 -10.67 -2.24 21.29
C ASP A 42 -9.64 -3.13 20.60
N ILE A 43 -8.48 -2.54 20.25
CA ILE A 43 -7.39 -3.28 19.59
C ILE A 43 -6.80 -4.34 20.54
N ALA A 44 -6.61 -4.03 21.83
CA ALA A 44 -6.10 -5.00 22.80
C ALA A 44 -7.06 -6.19 22.96
N THR A 45 -8.36 -5.90 23.01
CA THR A 45 -9.44 -6.91 23.10
C THR A 45 -9.47 -7.77 21.84
N GLU A 46 -9.50 -7.17 20.66
CA GLU A 46 -9.53 -7.86 19.37
C GLU A 46 -8.26 -8.71 19.12
N ALA A 47 -7.09 -8.26 19.62
CA ALA A 47 -5.83 -8.97 19.52
C ALA A 47 -5.62 -10.05 20.60
N ASP A 48 -6.57 -10.19 21.55
CA ASP A 48 -6.46 -11.06 22.76
C ASP A 48 -5.16 -10.81 23.53
N VAL A 49 -4.86 -9.52 23.81
CA VAL A 49 -3.72 -9.11 24.62
C VAL A 49 -4.15 -8.21 25.78
N ALA A 50 -3.37 -8.22 26.87
CA ALA A 50 -3.55 -7.23 27.91
C ALA A 50 -3.20 -5.83 27.39
N ARG A 51 -3.93 -4.79 27.83
CA ARG A 51 -3.68 -3.39 27.47
C ARG A 51 -2.21 -2.99 27.67
N GLY A 52 -1.60 -3.37 28.80
CA GLY A 52 -0.17 -3.10 29.05
C GLY A 52 0.76 -3.79 28.03
N THR A 53 0.38 -4.98 27.52
CA THR A 53 1.11 -5.63 26.45
C THR A 53 1.04 -4.86 25.15
N LEU A 54 -0.12 -4.29 24.79
CA LEU A 54 -0.28 -3.47 23.60
C LEU A 54 0.66 -2.24 23.64
N TYR A 55 0.71 -1.56 24.79
CA TYR A 55 1.59 -0.38 24.98
C TYR A 55 3.09 -0.70 24.92
N LEU A 56 3.53 -1.96 25.06
CA LEU A 56 4.92 -2.35 24.80
C LEU A 56 5.29 -2.33 23.31
N TYR A 57 4.29 -2.33 22.40
CA TYR A 57 4.51 -2.36 20.95
C TYR A 57 4.12 -1.06 20.26
N PHE A 58 3.13 -0.35 20.78
CA PHE A 58 2.57 0.86 20.17
C PHE A 58 2.11 1.85 21.24
N ASP A 59 2.57 3.07 21.14
CA ASP A 59 2.26 4.12 22.11
C ASP A 59 0.89 4.77 21.88
N SER A 60 0.35 4.68 20.65
CA SER A 60 -0.88 5.36 20.24
C SER A 60 -1.55 4.70 19.04
N ILE A 61 -2.80 5.08 18.78
CA ILE A 61 -3.55 4.74 17.56
C ILE A 61 -2.80 5.24 16.31
N ASP A 62 -2.24 6.45 16.36
CA ASP A 62 -1.45 7.00 15.24
C ASP A 62 -0.22 6.15 14.95
N GLY A 63 0.45 5.63 15.97
CA GLY A 63 1.56 4.70 15.84
C GLY A 63 1.15 3.37 15.17
N ILE A 64 -0.02 2.84 15.52
CA ILE A 64 -0.59 1.64 14.88
C ILE A 64 -0.97 1.94 13.43
N THR A 65 -1.65 3.06 13.19
CA THR A 65 -2.08 3.46 11.83
C THR A 65 -0.88 3.71 10.93
N SER A 66 0.17 4.36 11.43
CA SER A 66 1.43 4.52 10.69
C SER A 66 2.05 3.18 10.34
N ALA A 67 2.15 2.25 11.29
CA ALA A 67 2.68 0.92 11.03
C ALA A 67 1.82 0.10 10.05
N LEU A 68 0.51 0.33 10.01
CA LEU A 68 -0.39 -0.26 9.01
C LEU A 68 -0.14 0.31 7.61
N ARG A 69 0.07 1.64 7.50
CA ARG A 69 0.44 2.29 6.22
C ARG A 69 1.77 1.74 5.69
N ASP A 70 2.78 1.63 6.56
CA ASP A 70 4.08 1.07 6.19
C ASP A 70 3.94 -0.38 5.71
N ARG A 71 3.19 -1.21 6.44
CA ARG A 71 2.94 -2.61 6.07
C ARG A 71 2.21 -2.72 4.73
N TYR A 72 1.20 -1.90 4.52
CA TYR A 72 0.46 -1.84 3.26
C TYR A 72 1.36 -1.42 2.09
N ALA A 73 2.15 -0.36 2.29
CA ALA A 73 3.10 0.13 1.30
C ALA A 73 4.15 -0.94 0.93
N GLN A 74 4.73 -1.61 1.93
CA GLN A 74 5.70 -2.69 1.72
C GLN A 74 5.11 -3.87 0.96
N ALA A 75 3.91 -4.33 1.34
CA ALA A 75 3.24 -5.44 0.68
C ALA A 75 2.96 -5.13 -0.79
N LEU A 76 2.35 -3.97 -1.07
CA LEU A 76 1.98 -3.56 -2.42
C LEU A 76 3.22 -3.28 -3.30
N THR A 77 4.24 -2.64 -2.75
CA THR A 77 5.49 -2.38 -3.48
C THR A 77 6.22 -3.69 -3.78
N GLY A 78 6.32 -4.60 -2.81
CA GLY A 78 6.97 -5.90 -2.99
C GLY A 78 6.30 -6.76 -4.07
N GLU A 79 4.98 -6.67 -4.21
CA GLU A 79 4.23 -7.35 -5.26
C GLU A 79 4.47 -6.72 -6.64
N LEU A 80 4.54 -5.40 -6.72
CA LEU A 80 4.54 -4.66 -7.99
C LEU A 80 5.95 -4.36 -8.53
N GLU A 81 6.98 -4.24 -7.67
CA GLU A 81 8.35 -3.96 -8.08
C GLU A 81 8.88 -4.93 -9.15
N PRO A 82 8.68 -6.26 -9.07
CA PRO A 82 9.16 -7.20 -10.08
C PRO A 82 8.62 -6.94 -11.49
N LEU A 83 7.44 -6.33 -11.61
CA LEU A 83 6.82 -6.01 -12.91
C LEU A 83 7.57 -4.93 -13.67
N LEU A 84 8.30 -4.05 -12.97
CA LEU A 84 9.12 -3.00 -13.57
C LEU A 84 10.62 -3.38 -13.68
N ALA A 85 11.04 -4.50 -13.08
CA ALA A 85 12.44 -4.90 -13.03
C ALA A 85 13.07 -5.08 -14.42
N THR A 86 14.34 -4.73 -14.53
CA THR A 86 15.17 -4.94 -15.73
C THR A 86 15.35 -6.43 -15.98
N GLY A 87 15.16 -6.86 -17.25
CA GLY A 87 15.28 -8.29 -17.63
C GLY A 87 13.94 -9.04 -17.78
N GLY A 88 12.80 -8.40 -17.48
CA GLY A 88 11.48 -8.95 -17.77
C GLY A 88 11.20 -9.08 -19.27
N SER A 89 10.33 -10.03 -19.66
CA SER A 89 9.95 -10.23 -21.05
C SER A 89 9.14 -9.04 -21.61
N GLY A 90 9.52 -8.54 -22.80
CA GLY A 90 8.80 -7.50 -23.52
C GLY A 90 9.44 -6.11 -23.41
N SER A 91 8.86 -5.15 -24.14
CA SER A 91 9.30 -3.75 -24.10
C SER A 91 9.06 -3.11 -22.73
N ARG A 92 9.83 -2.09 -22.40
CA ARG A 92 9.68 -1.34 -21.13
C ARG A 92 8.26 -0.78 -20.98
N LEU A 93 7.65 -0.26 -22.06
CA LEU A 93 6.27 0.20 -22.05
C LEU A 93 5.26 -0.90 -21.73
N ARG A 94 5.49 -2.14 -22.20
CA ARG A 94 4.61 -3.28 -21.85
C ARG A 94 4.70 -3.61 -20.37
N ARG A 95 5.89 -3.55 -19.77
CA ARG A 95 6.07 -3.76 -18.32
C ARG A 95 5.34 -2.68 -17.53
N LEU A 96 5.41 -1.42 -17.98
CA LEU A 96 4.65 -0.33 -17.36
C LEU A 96 3.14 -0.56 -17.45
N ASP A 97 2.63 -1.04 -18.58
CA ASP A 97 1.21 -1.35 -18.72
C ASP A 97 0.77 -2.47 -17.75
N THR A 98 1.59 -3.51 -17.61
CA THR A 98 1.33 -4.61 -16.67
C THR A 98 1.34 -4.09 -15.23
N PHE A 99 2.31 -3.24 -14.88
CA PHE A 99 2.39 -2.59 -13.58
C PHE A 99 1.14 -1.74 -13.30
N ILE A 100 0.71 -0.89 -14.24
CA ILE A 100 -0.48 -0.04 -14.07
C ILE A 100 -1.74 -0.89 -13.88
N ALA A 101 -1.89 -1.97 -14.65
CA ALA A 101 -3.03 -2.87 -14.51
C ALA A 101 -3.04 -3.57 -13.14
N ALA A 102 -1.89 -4.08 -12.70
CA ALA A 102 -1.76 -4.73 -11.40
C ALA A 102 -2.00 -3.75 -10.24
N LEU A 103 -1.45 -2.52 -10.33
CA LEU A 103 -1.69 -1.46 -9.35
C LEU A 103 -3.18 -1.10 -9.25
N ALA A 104 -3.86 -0.93 -10.39
CA ALA A 104 -5.29 -0.63 -10.43
C ALA A 104 -6.13 -1.75 -9.79
N SER A 105 -5.82 -3.02 -10.09
CA SER A 105 -6.48 -4.17 -9.48
C SER A 105 -6.26 -4.21 -7.97
N ALA A 106 -5.03 -4.06 -7.51
CA ALA A 106 -4.70 -4.06 -6.08
C ALA A 106 -5.41 -2.92 -5.31
N LEU A 107 -5.47 -1.71 -5.89
CA LEU A 107 -6.20 -0.58 -5.32
C LEU A 107 -7.72 -0.83 -5.29
N HIS A 108 -8.27 -1.51 -6.29
CA HIS A 108 -9.68 -1.89 -6.33
C HIS A 108 -9.99 -2.96 -5.27
N ASP A 109 -9.19 -4.01 -5.19
CA ASP A 109 -9.39 -5.14 -4.28
C ASP A 109 -9.24 -4.75 -2.80
N HIS A 110 -8.35 -3.79 -2.51
CA HIS A 110 -8.08 -3.28 -1.16
C HIS A 110 -8.64 -1.88 -0.91
N ARG A 111 -9.63 -1.42 -1.71
CA ARG A 111 -10.13 -0.04 -1.68
C ARG A 111 -10.57 0.44 -0.30
N GLU A 112 -11.21 -0.43 0.50
CA GLU A 112 -11.71 -0.07 1.83
C GLU A 112 -10.56 0.21 2.80
N LEU A 113 -9.57 -0.67 2.83
CA LEU A 113 -8.39 -0.49 3.66
C LEU A 113 -7.55 0.70 3.19
N HIS A 114 -7.35 0.82 1.87
CA HIS A 114 -6.63 1.95 1.28
C HIS A 114 -7.31 3.28 1.66
N HIS A 115 -8.63 3.38 1.44
CA HIS A 115 -9.40 4.57 1.80
C HIS A 115 -9.26 4.89 3.30
N ALA A 116 -9.48 3.91 4.18
CA ALA A 116 -9.40 4.11 5.62
C ALA A 116 -8.01 4.58 6.10
N LEU A 117 -6.94 4.06 5.49
CA LEU A 117 -5.57 4.40 5.89
C LEU A 117 -5.07 5.73 5.32
N PHE A 118 -5.52 6.14 4.12
CA PHE A 118 -4.90 7.23 3.36
C PHE A 118 -5.79 8.46 3.11
N THR A 119 -7.09 8.42 3.44
CA THR A 119 -8.01 9.56 3.22
C THR A 119 -7.55 10.86 3.87
N HIS A 120 -6.87 10.79 5.01
CA HIS A 120 -6.39 11.95 5.76
C HIS A 120 -4.86 12.09 5.75
N ALA A 121 -4.16 11.23 4.99
CA ALA A 121 -2.72 11.30 4.88
C ALA A 121 -2.31 12.44 3.93
N ARG A 122 -1.24 13.16 4.29
CA ARG A 122 -0.61 14.09 3.35
C ARG A 122 0.11 13.30 2.27
N VAL A 123 -0.32 13.42 1.04
CA VAL A 123 0.21 12.66 -0.12
C VAL A 123 1.75 12.77 -0.23
N ALA A 124 2.33 13.92 0.13
CA ALA A 124 3.78 14.13 0.05
C ALA A 124 4.59 13.36 1.12
N GLU A 125 3.96 12.97 2.23
CA GLU A 125 4.61 12.32 3.38
C GLU A 125 4.21 10.83 3.50
N ASP A 126 3.41 10.34 2.55
CA ASP A 126 2.87 9.00 2.56
C ASP A 126 3.93 7.97 2.12
N PRO A 127 4.19 6.91 2.94
CA PRO A 127 5.16 5.87 2.62
C PRO A 127 4.90 5.17 1.29
N LEU A 128 3.64 4.98 0.91
CA LEU A 128 3.26 4.38 -0.36
C LEU A 128 3.66 5.26 -1.54
N THR A 129 3.37 6.55 -1.46
CA THR A 129 3.78 7.54 -2.46
C THR A 129 5.30 7.62 -2.60
N ALA A 130 6.03 7.60 -1.48
CA ALA A 130 7.49 7.62 -1.47
C ALA A 130 8.09 6.36 -2.12
N ALA A 131 7.55 5.18 -1.81
CA ALA A 131 7.99 3.91 -2.37
C ALA A 131 7.74 3.84 -3.89
N PHE A 132 6.55 4.22 -4.36
CA PHE A 132 6.26 4.26 -5.80
C PHE A 132 7.04 5.33 -6.54
N ARG A 133 7.33 6.46 -5.92
CA ARG A 133 8.23 7.49 -6.47
C ARG A 133 9.62 6.91 -6.74
N ALA A 134 10.20 6.22 -5.77
CA ALA A 134 11.52 5.62 -5.93
C ALA A 134 11.55 4.55 -7.03
N LEU A 135 10.50 3.72 -7.08
CA LEU A 135 10.35 2.65 -8.07
C LEU A 135 10.21 3.20 -9.49
N LEU A 136 9.29 4.14 -9.72
CA LEU A 136 9.06 4.75 -11.03
C LEU A 136 10.25 5.59 -11.49
N ARG A 137 10.89 6.34 -10.56
CA ARG A 137 12.10 7.11 -10.88
C ARG A 137 13.20 6.21 -11.45
N ARG A 138 13.49 5.10 -10.78
CA ARG A 138 14.49 4.11 -11.26
C ARG A 138 14.11 3.59 -12.65
N PHE A 139 12.86 3.17 -12.82
CA PHE A 139 12.36 2.65 -14.09
C PHE A 139 12.49 3.65 -15.24
N ILE A 140 12.17 4.93 -15.01
CA ILE A 140 12.24 6.02 -15.99
C ILE A 140 13.70 6.36 -16.29
N GLN A 141 14.56 6.45 -15.26
CA GLN A 141 15.99 6.68 -15.42
C GLN A 141 16.66 5.60 -16.27
N ASP A 142 16.41 4.32 -15.95
CA ASP A 142 16.93 3.18 -16.71
C ASP A 142 16.45 3.20 -18.17
N GLY A 143 15.22 3.65 -18.43
CA GLY A 143 14.66 3.80 -19.76
C GLY A 143 15.29 4.94 -20.55
N ARG A 144 15.58 6.06 -19.90
CA ARG A 144 16.31 7.18 -20.48
C ARG A 144 17.75 6.79 -20.83
N ASP A 145 18.45 6.14 -19.90
CA ASP A 145 19.85 5.74 -20.10
C ASP A 145 20.00 4.68 -21.21
N ALA A 146 18.96 3.87 -21.43
CA ALA A 146 18.86 2.94 -22.54
C ALA A 146 18.41 3.59 -23.86
N GLY A 147 18.09 4.89 -23.89
CA GLY A 147 17.58 5.61 -25.06
C GLY A 147 16.14 5.24 -25.45
N GLU A 148 15.41 4.52 -24.59
CA GLU A 148 14.02 4.10 -24.85
C GLU A 148 13.00 5.20 -24.51
N PHE A 149 13.34 6.09 -23.55
CA PHE A 149 12.47 7.18 -23.11
C PHE A 149 13.14 8.54 -23.38
N PRO A 150 12.60 9.37 -24.30
CA PRO A 150 13.14 10.69 -24.61
C PRO A 150 12.70 11.74 -23.55
N VAL A 151 12.86 11.43 -22.28
CA VAL A 151 12.46 12.33 -21.19
C VAL A 151 13.62 13.27 -20.80
N PRO A 152 13.39 14.59 -20.75
CA PRO A 152 14.45 15.55 -20.43
C PRO A 152 14.86 15.47 -18.94
N ASP A 153 13.88 15.26 -18.05
CA ASP A 153 14.07 15.21 -16.61
C ASP A 153 13.29 14.03 -16.00
N PRO A 154 13.96 12.96 -15.55
CA PRO A 154 13.32 11.80 -14.94
C PRO A 154 12.60 12.13 -13.63
N ASP A 155 13.09 13.08 -12.85
CA ASP A 155 12.47 13.43 -11.55
C ASP A 155 11.14 14.16 -11.75
N LEU A 156 11.09 15.14 -12.65
CA LEU A 156 9.86 15.84 -13.02
C LEU A 156 8.87 14.90 -13.72
N THR A 157 9.37 14.03 -14.61
CA THR A 157 8.53 13.03 -15.29
C THR A 157 7.94 12.04 -14.30
N THR A 158 8.72 11.59 -13.32
CA THR A 158 8.24 10.72 -12.24
C THR A 158 7.15 11.41 -11.41
N ALA A 159 7.38 12.66 -11.01
CA ALA A 159 6.40 13.41 -10.21
C ALA A 159 5.08 13.58 -10.97
N PHE A 160 5.15 13.93 -12.26
CA PHE A 160 3.97 14.08 -13.13
C PHE A 160 3.21 12.75 -13.31
N LEU A 161 3.93 11.65 -13.64
CA LEU A 161 3.31 10.33 -13.81
C LEU A 161 2.68 9.84 -12.50
N LEU A 162 3.38 9.97 -11.39
CA LEU A 162 2.86 9.51 -10.09
C LEU A 162 1.58 10.27 -9.71
N ALA A 163 1.57 11.59 -9.85
CA ALA A 163 0.39 12.40 -9.58
C ALA A 163 -0.77 12.07 -10.53
N GLY A 164 -0.47 11.91 -11.83
CA GLY A 164 -1.46 11.56 -12.84
C GLY A 164 -2.05 10.16 -12.64
N LEU A 165 -1.21 9.17 -12.36
CA LEU A 165 -1.66 7.81 -12.06
C LEU A 165 -2.50 7.78 -10.78
N HIS A 166 -2.05 8.46 -9.71
CA HIS A 166 -2.83 8.56 -8.48
C HIS A 166 -4.22 9.14 -8.76
N ALA A 167 -4.32 10.29 -9.43
CA ALA A 167 -5.60 10.92 -9.72
C ALA A 167 -6.50 10.04 -10.61
N VAL A 168 -5.96 9.47 -11.70
CA VAL A 168 -6.75 8.64 -12.62
C VAL A 168 -7.23 7.35 -11.95
N LEU A 169 -6.38 6.69 -11.17
CA LEU A 169 -6.74 5.43 -10.53
C LEU A 169 -7.70 5.64 -9.35
N THR A 170 -7.48 6.65 -8.50
CA THR A 170 -8.38 6.89 -7.36
C THR A 170 -9.73 7.44 -7.81
N GLU A 171 -9.79 8.42 -8.71
CA GLU A 171 -11.06 8.98 -9.18
C GLU A 171 -11.75 8.08 -10.21
N GLY A 172 -10.99 7.47 -11.11
CA GLY A 172 -11.52 6.64 -12.20
C GLY A 172 -12.20 5.38 -11.69
N LEU A 173 -11.61 4.70 -10.70
CA LEU A 173 -12.19 3.48 -10.10
C LEU A 173 -13.54 3.72 -9.40
N HIS A 174 -13.85 4.97 -9.06
CA HIS A 174 -15.16 5.35 -8.51
C HIS A 174 -16.20 5.73 -9.58
N LYS A 175 -15.76 6.17 -10.76
CA LYS A 175 -16.63 6.77 -11.78
C LYS A 175 -16.88 5.88 -13.00
N THR A 176 -15.96 4.97 -13.29
CA THR A 176 -15.99 4.14 -14.51
C THR A 176 -15.60 2.69 -14.22
N SER A 177 -15.67 1.82 -15.23
CA SER A 177 -15.21 0.44 -15.08
C SER A 177 -13.69 0.40 -14.88
N THR A 178 -13.22 -0.58 -14.10
CA THR A 178 -11.79 -0.81 -13.87
C THR A 178 -11.01 -0.93 -15.18
N ALA A 179 -11.55 -1.63 -16.18
CA ALA A 179 -10.91 -1.78 -17.49
C ALA A 179 -10.74 -0.44 -18.22
N THR A 180 -11.76 0.43 -18.18
CA THR A 180 -11.70 1.77 -18.80
C THR A 180 -10.65 2.64 -18.09
N THR A 181 -10.63 2.61 -16.78
CA THR A 181 -9.65 3.36 -15.97
C THR A 181 -8.21 2.90 -16.26
N ILE A 182 -7.98 1.58 -16.31
CA ILE A 182 -6.66 1.01 -16.66
C ILE A 182 -6.22 1.47 -18.05
N ALA A 183 -7.08 1.35 -19.06
CA ALA A 183 -6.76 1.73 -20.42
C ALA A 183 -6.43 3.23 -20.55
N ALA A 184 -7.15 4.09 -19.82
CA ALA A 184 -6.87 5.52 -19.77
C ALA A 184 -5.51 5.82 -19.13
N ALA A 185 -5.23 5.21 -17.98
CA ALA A 185 -3.97 5.37 -17.26
C ALA A 185 -2.77 4.90 -18.10
N GLN A 186 -2.86 3.73 -18.73
CA GLN A 186 -1.83 3.20 -19.63
C GLN A 186 -1.58 4.12 -20.83
N LYS A 187 -2.65 4.62 -21.47
CA LYS A 187 -2.53 5.55 -22.61
C LYS A 187 -1.84 6.84 -22.22
N LEU A 188 -2.18 7.43 -21.07
CA LEU A 188 -1.55 8.66 -20.58
C LEU A 188 -0.09 8.43 -20.22
N ALA A 189 0.23 7.35 -19.51
CA ALA A 189 1.59 7.01 -19.13
C ALA A 189 2.49 6.78 -20.36
N ARG A 190 2.01 6.04 -21.36
CA ARG A 190 2.74 5.84 -22.62
C ARG A 190 3.02 7.15 -23.35
N ARG A 191 2.03 8.06 -23.45
CA ARG A 191 2.22 9.37 -24.11
C ARG A 191 3.22 10.26 -23.38
N THR A 192 3.38 10.10 -22.09
CA THR A 192 4.37 10.85 -21.30
C THR A 192 5.79 10.34 -21.54
N LEU A 193 5.96 9.03 -21.83
CA LEU A 193 7.27 8.38 -21.98
C LEU A 193 7.67 8.12 -23.43
N SER A 194 6.78 8.29 -24.38
CA SER A 194 7.06 8.12 -25.81
C SER A 194 7.16 9.47 -26.51
N PRO A 195 7.92 9.57 -27.62
CA PRO A 195 7.99 10.79 -28.43
C PRO A 195 6.64 11.14 -29.05
#